data_57075b203d5bbf6b58961b772db92c56
#
_entry.id   57075b203d5bbf6b58961b772db92c56
#
_cell.length_a   1.000
_cell.length_b   1.000
_cell.length_c   1.000
_cell.angle_alpha   90.00
_cell.angle_beta   90.00
_cell.angle_gamma   90.00
#
_symmetry.space_group_name_H-M   'P 1'
#
loop_
_entity.id
_entity.type
_entity.pdbx_description
1 polymer ?
#
loop_
_entity_poly.entity_id
_entity_poly.type
_entity_poly.pdbx_seq_one_letter_code
_entity_poly.pdbx_strand_id
1 'polypeptide(L)'
;MGLLYEWNSDQKSKSINKHFDSINSLSIESNEDFVILENDELTLVVSISSGSIVESRLKKYPVENVDGSMGFRVFGFSDATSFKYYFKSGFTGISPSFIVKEADSNYVLLEDPTLGVSKKISFSSNPYEVAVYDSSLRGVEGKSYAGLYRSQGRSLDLKRGALEGGMMNNSSYEGVAISSELDPYTTSRLASIDEPLEVLSRSGWVAFVQKYFFAAIIGSDDYIYNYYALPKESGFYRMGYTVEGLSLNNFTYGHEHRLFIGPKIRKDLIERAQNLELAIDMGWFWFLA
;
A
#
# COMPACT_ATOMS: atom_id res chain seq x y z
N MET A 1 -13.90 -36.65 8.46
CA MET A 1 -13.36 -35.44 7.74
C MET A 1 -13.92 -34.11 8.28
N GLY A 2 -15.10 -34.10 8.95
CA GLY A 2 -15.69 -32.87 9.48
C GLY A 2 -14.91 -32.19 10.62
N LEU A 3 -14.41 -32.95 11.57
CA LEU A 3 -13.75 -32.43 12.78
C LEU A 3 -12.45 -31.68 12.52
N LEU A 4 -11.66 -32.09 11.52
CA LEU A 4 -10.44 -31.40 11.12
C LEU A 4 -10.72 -30.06 10.40
N TYR A 5 -11.83 -29.99 9.67
CA TYR A 5 -12.28 -28.77 9.02
C TYR A 5 -12.79 -27.75 10.04
N GLU A 6 -13.58 -28.19 11.01
CA GLU A 6 -14.06 -27.34 12.12
C GLU A 6 -12.91 -26.87 13.01
N TRP A 7 -11.94 -27.73 13.30
CA TRP A 7 -10.75 -27.35 14.10
C TRP A 7 -9.87 -26.31 13.38
N ASN A 8 -9.64 -26.47 12.08
CA ASN A 8 -8.92 -25.48 11.26
C ASN A 8 -9.69 -24.16 11.13
N SER A 9 -11.03 -24.22 11.04
CA SER A 9 -11.90 -23.03 11.04
C SER A 9 -11.83 -22.29 12.37
N ASP A 10 -11.84 -23.03 13.50
CA ASP A 10 -11.74 -22.47 14.84
C ASP A 10 -10.35 -21.86 15.13
N GLN A 11 -9.27 -22.46 14.62
CA GLN A 11 -7.92 -21.89 14.74
C GLN A 11 -7.77 -20.63 13.88
N LYS A 12 -8.37 -20.62 12.69
CA LYS A 12 -8.39 -19.46 11.80
C LYS A 12 -9.18 -18.30 12.43
N SER A 13 -10.32 -18.59 13.06
CA SER A 13 -11.11 -17.57 13.77
C SER A 13 -10.41 -17.04 15.03
N LYS A 14 -9.69 -17.91 15.77
CA LYS A 14 -8.89 -17.49 16.94
C LYS A 14 -7.68 -16.64 16.57
N SER A 15 -7.01 -16.91 15.44
CA SER A 15 -5.90 -16.08 14.96
C SER A 15 -6.39 -14.72 14.48
N ILE A 16 -7.54 -14.68 13.80
CA ILE A 16 -8.20 -13.45 13.38
C ILE A 16 -8.62 -12.64 14.60
N ASN A 17 -9.28 -13.27 15.60
CA ASN A 17 -9.69 -12.59 16.81
C ASN A 17 -8.49 -12.04 17.60
N LYS A 18 -7.39 -12.78 17.70
CA LYS A 18 -6.17 -12.30 18.36
C LYS A 18 -5.54 -11.10 17.64
N HIS A 19 -5.64 -11.08 16.31
CA HIS A 19 -5.20 -9.92 15.51
C HIS A 19 -6.17 -8.75 15.69
N PHE A 20 -7.47 -9.01 15.72
CA PHE A 20 -8.52 -8.03 16.06
C PHE A 20 -8.30 -7.42 17.44
N ASP A 21 -8.01 -8.24 18.46
CA ASP A 21 -7.71 -7.77 19.81
C ASP A 21 -6.48 -6.88 19.86
N SER A 22 -5.46 -7.17 19.05
CA SER A 22 -4.25 -6.32 18.93
C SER A 22 -4.54 -4.99 18.23
N ILE A 23 -5.40 -4.98 17.21
CA ILE A 23 -5.83 -3.75 16.53
C ILE A 23 -6.75 -2.93 17.43
N ASN A 24 -7.69 -3.59 18.13
CA ASN A 24 -8.58 -2.94 19.08
C ASN A 24 -7.81 -2.36 20.30
N SER A 25 -6.72 -3.01 20.73
CA SER A 25 -5.85 -2.44 21.76
C SER A 25 -5.14 -1.17 21.29
N LEU A 26 -4.76 -1.11 20.00
CA LEU A 26 -4.19 0.09 19.38
C LEU A 26 -5.23 1.21 19.24
N SER A 27 -6.50 0.88 18.91
CA SER A 27 -7.59 1.86 18.82
C SER A 27 -7.93 2.46 20.20
N ILE A 28 -7.76 1.72 21.27
CA ILE A 28 -7.98 2.21 22.64
C ILE A 28 -6.91 3.27 23.02
N GLU A 29 -5.67 3.11 22.58
CA GLU A 29 -4.61 4.08 22.84
C GLU A 29 -4.67 5.32 21.93
N SER A 30 -5.15 5.17 20.68
CA SER A 30 -5.17 6.24 19.66
C SER A 30 -6.54 6.91 19.46
N ASN A 31 -7.62 6.39 20.06
CA ASN A 31 -9.01 6.80 19.78
C ASN A 31 -9.36 6.68 18.26
N GLU A 32 -8.71 5.79 17.56
CA GLU A 32 -8.86 5.59 16.12
C GLU A 32 -9.60 4.27 15.83
N ASP A 33 -10.67 4.35 15.05
CA ASP A 33 -11.45 3.18 14.63
C ASP A 33 -10.95 2.67 13.28
N PHE A 34 -11.01 1.34 13.07
CA PHE A 34 -10.53 0.66 11.87
C PHE A 34 -11.60 -0.22 11.23
N VAL A 35 -11.49 -0.38 9.90
CA VAL A 35 -12.22 -1.40 9.13
C VAL A 35 -11.21 -2.39 8.55
N ILE A 36 -11.54 -3.68 8.59
CA ILE A 36 -10.73 -4.74 7.99
C ILE A 36 -11.41 -5.22 6.71
N LEU A 37 -10.66 -5.21 5.61
CA LEU A 37 -11.04 -5.79 4.33
C LEU A 37 -10.21 -7.02 4.06
N GLU A 38 -10.82 -8.06 3.52
CA GLU A 38 -10.17 -9.34 3.27
C GLU A 38 -10.60 -9.97 1.94
N ASN A 39 -9.62 -10.49 1.20
CA ASN A 39 -9.84 -11.46 0.14
C ASN A 39 -8.96 -12.72 0.36
N ASP A 40 -8.81 -13.58 -0.61
CA ASP A 40 -8.02 -14.83 -0.49
C ASP A 40 -6.52 -14.59 -0.34
N GLU A 41 -6.00 -13.44 -0.78
CA GLU A 41 -4.57 -13.11 -0.83
C GLU A 41 -4.15 -12.05 0.18
N LEU A 42 -5.02 -11.06 0.43
CA LEU A 42 -4.73 -9.87 1.21
C LEU A 42 -5.68 -9.68 2.38
N THR A 43 -5.13 -9.20 3.49
CA THR A 43 -5.87 -8.49 4.54
C THR A 43 -5.41 -7.04 4.57
N LEU A 44 -6.34 -6.10 4.61
CA LEU A 44 -6.11 -4.67 4.74
C LEU A 44 -6.75 -4.13 6.00
N VAL A 45 -6.06 -3.22 6.69
CA VAL A 45 -6.61 -2.43 7.78
C VAL A 45 -6.70 -0.98 7.34
N VAL A 46 -7.89 -0.43 7.38
CA VAL A 46 -8.20 0.94 6.98
C VAL A 46 -8.55 1.77 8.20
N SER A 47 -7.83 2.86 8.43
CA SER A 47 -8.20 3.89 9.40
C SER A 47 -9.45 4.61 8.93
N ILE A 48 -10.51 4.62 9.73
CA ILE A 48 -11.77 5.25 9.36
C ILE A 48 -11.57 6.76 9.24
N SER A 49 -11.00 7.38 10.25
CA SER A 49 -10.88 8.85 10.32
C SER A 49 -10.10 9.45 9.15
N SER A 50 -9.00 8.81 8.74
CA SER A 50 -8.11 9.30 7.68
C SER A 50 -8.37 8.68 6.31
N GLY A 51 -9.07 7.55 6.24
CA GLY A 51 -9.20 6.74 5.02
C GLY A 51 -7.87 6.16 4.50
N SER A 52 -6.85 6.05 5.36
CA SER A 52 -5.55 5.51 5.01
C SER A 52 -5.53 3.99 5.17
N ILE A 53 -4.83 3.27 4.27
CA ILE A 53 -4.54 1.84 4.47
C ILE A 53 -3.30 1.76 5.35
N VAL A 54 -3.48 1.42 6.63
CA VAL A 54 -2.44 1.48 7.66
C VAL A 54 -1.75 0.15 7.93
N GLU A 55 -2.37 -0.96 7.53
CA GLU A 55 -1.75 -2.29 7.53
C GLU A 55 -2.18 -3.09 6.30
N SER A 56 -1.28 -3.92 5.78
CA SER A 56 -1.59 -4.93 4.77
C SER A 56 -0.77 -6.19 5.02
N ARG A 57 -1.41 -7.36 4.81
CA ARG A 57 -0.77 -8.67 4.95
C ARG A 57 -1.04 -9.56 3.75
N LEU A 58 -0.01 -10.27 3.33
CA LEU A 58 -0.05 -11.28 2.29
C LEU A 58 -0.36 -12.63 2.94
N LYS A 59 -1.59 -13.10 2.84
CA LYS A 59 -2.11 -14.30 3.57
C LYS A 59 -1.38 -15.58 3.22
N LYS A 60 -0.95 -15.75 1.96
CA LYS A 60 -0.25 -16.95 1.47
C LYS A 60 1.25 -16.96 1.73
N TYR A 61 1.79 -15.90 2.34
CA TYR A 61 3.22 -15.77 2.64
C TYR A 61 3.41 -15.70 4.16
N PRO A 62 3.41 -16.85 4.87
CA PRO A 62 3.52 -16.86 6.32
C PRO A 62 4.90 -16.38 6.76
N VAL A 63 4.96 -15.66 7.88
CA VAL A 63 6.23 -15.18 8.47
C VAL A 63 7.02 -16.33 9.07
N GLU A 64 6.33 -17.30 9.64
CA GLU A 64 6.89 -18.51 10.22
C GLU A 64 6.31 -19.74 9.52
N ASN A 65 7.12 -20.79 9.33
CA ASN A 65 6.65 -22.03 8.68
C ASN A 65 5.90 -22.93 9.70
N VAL A 66 4.88 -22.33 10.35
CA VAL A 66 4.03 -22.99 11.36
C VAL A 66 2.57 -22.76 10.95
N ASP A 67 1.73 -23.78 11.12
CA ASP A 67 0.31 -23.65 10.85
C ASP A 67 -0.32 -22.54 11.71
N GLY A 68 -1.07 -21.65 11.06
CA GLY A 68 -1.67 -20.47 11.71
C GLY A 68 -0.76 -19.26 11.85
N SER A 69 0.44 -19.29 11.24
CA SER A 69 1.31 -18.13 11.17
C SER A 69 0.63 -16.98 10.42
N MET A 70 0.80 -15.75 10.94
CA MET A 70 0.28 -14.56 10.28
C MET A 70 0.99 -14.33 8.95
N GLY A 71 0.25 -13.85 7.93
CA GLY A 71 0.80 -13.46 6.65
C GLY A 71 1.84 -12.35 6.75
N PHE A 72 2.75 -12.31 5.78
CA PHE A 72 3.81 -11.28 5.71
C PHE A 72 3.21 -9.88 5.65
N ARG A 73 3.66 -9.01 6.55
CA ARG A 73 3.23 -7.62 6.63
C ARG A 73 4.01 -6.76 5.63
N VAL A 74 3.29 -6.16 4.67
CA VAL A 74 3.84 -5.17 3.74
C VAL A 74 3.71 -3.77 4.32
N PHE A 75 2.49 -3.34 4.67
CA PHE A 75 2.22 -2.11 5.41
C PHE A 75 2.05 -2.40 6.89
N GLY A 76 2.35 -1.41 7.73
CA GLY A 76 2.11 -1.51 9.15
C GLY A 76 2.99 -0.59 9.98
N PHE A 77 2.86 -0.72 11.29
CA PHE A 77 3.65 0.02 12.25
C PHE A 77 4.15 -0.89 13.37
N SER A 78 5.18 -0.44 14.06
CA SER A 78 5.71 -1.08 15.24
C SER A 78 6.31 -0.05 16.18
N ASP A 79 5.84 -0.05 17.40
CA ASP A 79 6.36 0.82 18.45
C ASP A 79 7.80 0.47 18.81
N ALA A 80 8.14 -0.83 18.82
CA ALA A 80 9.48 -1.31 19.17
C ALA A 80 10.59 -0.83 18.22
N THR A 81 10.23 -0.44 16.98
CA THR A 81 11.20 -0.01 15.95
C THR A 81 10.89 1.36 15.37
N SER A 82 9.83 2.01 15.83
CA SER A 82 9.31 3.26 15.23
C SER A 82 9.10 3.15 13.71
N PHE A 83 8.87 1.93 13.23
CA PHE A 83 8.62 1.68 11.81
C PHE A 83 7.16 1.96 11.49
N LYS A 84 6.94 2.75 10.44
CA LYS A 84 5.61 3.01 9.88
C LYS A 84 5.67 2.94 8.37
N TYR A 85 4.68 2.26 7.77
CA TYR A 85 4.52 2.19 6.33
C TYR A 85 3.04 2.09 6.00
N TYR A 86 2.51 3.07 5.26
CA TYR A 86 1.09 3.17 4.94
C TYR A 86 0.85 3.85 3.59
N PHE A 87 -0.36 3.65 3.07
CA PHE A 87 -0.87 4.34 1.87
C PHE A 87 -1.90 5.40 2.26
N LYS A 88 -1.86 6.53 1.57
CA LYS A 88 -2.84 7.62 1.70
C LYS A 88 -3.13 8.23 0.34
N SER A 89 -4.40 8.60 0.10
CA SER A 89 -4.84 9.32 -1.10
C SER A 89 -5.87 10.38 -0.74
N GLY A 90 -6.24 11.21 -1.71
CA GLY A 90 -7.25 12.25 -1.56
C GLY A 90 -7.00 13.45 -2.47
N PHE A 91 -7.43 14.62 -2.01
CA PHE A 91 -7.22 15.89 -2.69
C PHE A 91 -6.31 16.80 -1.86
N THR A 92 -5.35 17.46 -2.51
CA THR A 92 -4.44 18.38 -1.84
C THR A 92 -5.21 19.56 -1.24
N GLY A 93 -4.86 19.97 -0.02
CA GLY A 93 -5.55 21.06 0.68
C GLY A 93 -6.85 20.64 1.39
N ILE A 94 -7.30 19.38 1.25
CA ILE A 94 -8.48 18.85 1.93
C ILE A 94 -8.03 17.82 2.97
N SER A 95 -8.51 17.97 4.20
CA SER A 95 -8.25 17.05 5.32
C SER A 95 -9.58 16.55 5.88
N PRO A 96 -10.15 15.48 5.30
CA PRO A 96 -11.43 14.95 5.75
C PRO A 96 -11.31 14.23 7.09
N SER A 97 -12.41 14.21 7.82
CA SER A 97 -12.65 13.31 8.94
C SER A 97 -13.79 12.37 8.55
N PHE A 98 -13.41 11.21 8.07
CA PHE A 98 -14.37 10.26 7.53
C PHE A 98 -15.16 9.52 8.60
N ILE A 99 -16.37 9.13 8.22
CA ILE A 99 -17.21 8.14 8.90
C ILE A 99 -17.54 7.01 7.91
N VAL A 100 -17.85 5.83 8.43
CA VAL A 100 -18.28 4.69 7.59
C VAL A 100 -19.71 4.95 7.11
N LYS A 101 -19.90 4.94 5.78
CA LYS A 101 -21.23 4.95 5.16
C LYS A 101 -21.72 3.53 4.88
N GLU A 102 -20.84 2.70 4.35
CA GLU A 102 -21.11 1.32 3.97
C GLU A 102 -19.82 0.50 4.05
N ALA A 103 -19.90 -0.75 4.51
CA ALA A 103 -18.76 -1.65 4.53
C ALA A 103 -19.20 -3.11 4.44
N ASP A 104 -18.37 -3.94 3.77
CA ASP A 104 -18.41 -5.40 3.83
C ASP A 104 -16.97 -5.96 3.87
N SER A 105 -16.79 -7.26 3.63
CA SER A 105 -15.46 -7.88 3.64
C SER A 105 -14.57 -7.41 2.49
N ASN A 106 -15.15 -6.94 1.38
CA ASN A 106 -14.44 -6.64 0.13
C ASN A 106 -14.25 -5.15 -0.12
N TYR A 107 -15.04 -4.30 0.53
CA TYR A 107 -14.95 -2.86 0.35
C TYR A 107 -15.44 -2.08 1.56
N VAL A 108 -15.01 -0.81 1.62
CA VAL A 108 -15.54 0.21 2.52
C VAL A 108 -15.79 1.49 1.75
N LEU A 109 -16.93 2.12 2.01
CA LEU A 109 -17.27 3.47 1.58
C LEU A 109 -17.25 4.39 2.79
N LEU A 110 -16.35 5.33 2.77
CA LEU A 110 -16.17 6.38 3.76
C LEU A 110 -16.71 7.71 3.22
N GLU A 111 -17.28 8.54 4.08
CA GLU A 111 -17.71 9.89 3.70
C GLU A 111 -17.42 10.92 4.79
N ASP A 112 -17.11 12.13 4.37
CA ASP A 112 -17.17 13.33 5.21
C ASP A 112 -18.29 14.22 4.67
N PRO A 113 -19.48 14.20 5.32
CA PRO A 113 -20.63 14.97 4.86
C PRO A 113 -20.41 16.48 4.93
N THR A 114 -19.54 16.94 5.84
CA THR A 114 -19.25 18.36 6.04
C THR A 114 -18.48 18.92 4.85
N LEU A 115 -17.46 18.20 4.40
CA LEU A 115 -16.66 18.59 3.24
C LEU A 115 -17.26 18.13 1.91
N GLY A 116 -18.21 17.18 1.94
CA GLY A 116 -18.82 16.59 0.74
C GLY A 116 -17.83 15.72 -0.05
N VAL A 117 -16.91 15.07 0.66
CA VAL A 117 -15.95 14.15 0.05
C VAL A 117 -16.24 12.72 0.48
N SER A 118 -15.93 11.78 -0.40
CA SER A 118 -16.04 10.35 -0.10
C SER A 118 -14.84 9.58 -0.65
N LYS A 119 -14.59 8.41 -0.04
CA LYS A 119 -13.55 7.49 -0.43
C LYS A 119 -14.09 6.07 -0.41
N LYS A 120 -13.96 5.36 -1.54
CA LYS A 120 -14.24 3.94 -1.63
C LYS A 120 -12.93 3.16 -1.75
N ILE A 121 -12.71 2.20 -0.89
CA ILE A 121 -11.59 1.27 -0.95
C ILE A 121 -12.15 -0.11 -1.20
N SER A 122 -11.71 -0.78 -2.26
CA SER A 122 -12.20 -2.10 -2.65
C SER A 122 -11.11 -2.93 -3.32
N PHE A 123 -11.21 -4.26 -3.22
CA PHE A 123 -10.39 -5.13 -4.05
C PHE A 123 -10.83 -5.06 -5.51
N SER A 124 -9.87 -5.17 -6.43
CA SER A 124 -10.14 -5.29 -7.86
C SER A 124 -10.31 -6.77 -8.25
N SER A 125 -10.47 -7.06 -9.54
CA SER A 125 -10.47 -8.43 -10.07
C SER A 125 -9.14 -9.17 -9.84
N ASN A 126 -8.04 -8.43 -9.69
CA ASN A 126 -6.77 -8.99 -9.25
C ASN A 126 -6.69 -9.00 -7.73
N PRO A 127 -6.38 -10.15 -7.11
CA PRO A 127 -6.37 -10.28 -5.66
C PRO A 127 -5.29 -9.44 -4.92
N TYR A 128 -4.26 -8.99 -5.64
CA TYR A 128 -3.19 -8.12 -5.11
C TYR A 128 -3.38 -6.64 -5.45
N GLU A 129 -4.46 -6.29 -6.14
CA GLU A 129 -4.74 -4.93 -6.54
C GLU A 129 -5.93 -4.35 -5.78
N VAL A 130 -5.75 -3.14 -5.27
CA VAL A 130 -6.73 -2.38 -4.51
C VAL A 130 -7.08 -1.13 -5.30
N ALA A 131 -8.38 -0.94 -5.56
CA ALA A 131 -8.91 0.29 -6.13
C ALA A 131 -9.30 1.24 -5.00
N VAL A 132 -8.82 2.48 -5.06
CA VAL A 132 -9.16 3.53 -4.12
C VAL A 132 -9.75 4.69 -4.90
N TYR A 133 -11.05 4.90 -4.79
CA TYR A 133 -11.77 5.97 -5.48
C TYR A 133 -12.06 7.12 -4.52
N ASP A 134 -11.39 8.24 -4.75
CA ASP A 134 -11.64 9.50 -4.06
C ASP A 134 -12.59 10.36 -4.87
N SER A 135 -13.64 10.91 -4.24
CA SER A 135 -14.58 11.81 -4.91
C SER A 135 -15.01 12.98 -4.04
N SER A 136 -15.41 14.07 -4.69
CA SER A 136 -15.93 15.26 -4.06
C SER A 136 -17.17 15.76 -4.80
N LEU A 137 -18.24 16.04 -4.06
CA LEU A 137 -19.48 16.65 -4.58
C LEU A 137 -19.34 18.16 -4.80
N ARG A 138 -18.29 18.76 -4.29
CA ARG A 138 -17.98 20.18 -4.45
C ARG A 138 -16.74 20.31 -5.30
N GLY A 139 -16.64 21.38 -6.09
CA GLY A 139 -15.40 21.65 -6.82
C GLY A 139 -14.21 21.68 -5.87
N VAL A 140 -13.14 20.96 -6.25
CA VAL A 140 -11.89 20.91 -5.50
C VAL A 140 -10.86 21.75 -6.24
N GLU A 141 -10.28 22.75 -5.59
CA GLU A 141 -9.17 23.52 -6.16
C GLU A 141 -7.85 22.73 -6.14
N GLY A 142 -7.79 21.64 -5.36
CA GLY A 142 -6.61 20.81 -5.18
C GLY A 142 -6.46 19.72 -6.23
N LYS A 143 -5.23 19.23 -6.38
CA LYS A 143 -4.92 18.06 -7.22
C LYS A 143 -5.31 16.78 -6.49
N SER A 144 -5.74 15.76 -7.22
CA SER A 144 -5.82 14.41 -6.66
C SER A 144 -4.42 13.85 -6.46
N TYR A 145 -4.21 13.11 -5.38
CA TYR A 145 -2.93 12.50 -5.08
C TYR A 145 -3.09 11.08 -4.51
N ALA A 146 -2.09 10.26 -4.74
CA ALA A 146 -1.88 9.01 -4.03
C ALA A 146 -0.42 8.89 -3.60
N GLY A 147 -0.17 8.41 -2.40
CA GLY A 147 1.17 8.35 -1.85
C GLY A 147 1.39 7.18 -0.91
N LEU A 148 2.63 6.68 -0.92
CA LEU A 148 3.20 5.74 0.02
C LEU A 148 4.11 6.51 0.97
N TYR A 149 3.93 6.30 2.25
CA TYR A 149 4.65 6.95 3.33
C TYR A 149 5.40 5.91 4.14
N ARG A 150 6.71 6.02 4.24
CA ARG A 150 7.54 5.05 4.92
C ARG A 150 8.59 5.71 5.80
N SER A 151 8.60 5.37 7.10
CA SER A 151 9.67 5.76 8.00
C SER A 151 10.94 4.92 7.72
N GLN A 152 12.07 5.38 8.20
CA GLN A 152 13.31 4.61 8.12
C GLN A 152 13.21 3.37 9.03
N GLY A 153 13.59 2.21 8.52
CA GLY A 153 13.63 0.96 9.27
C GLY A 153 13.28 -0.24 8.39
N ARG A 154 13.67 -1.42 8.82
CA ARG A 154 13.32 -2.68 8.17
C ARG A 154 11.91 -3.09 8.57
N SER A 155 11.19 -3.79 7.69
CA SER A 155 9.96 -4.48 8.08
C SER A 155 10.27 -5.43 9.26
N LEU A 156 9.37 -5.46 10.24
CA LEU A 156 9.50 -6.31 11.43
C LEU A 156 9.68 -7.78 11.09
N ASP A 157 8.96 -8.23 10.08
CA ASP A 157 8.91 -9.62 9.68
C ASP A 157 10.24 -10.08 9.03
N LEU A 158 11.01 -9.15 8.43
CA LEU A 158 12.34 -9.43 7.90
C LEU A 158 13.42 -9.54 8.99
N LYS A 159 13.21 -8.92 10.15
CA LYS A 159 14.18 -9.02 11.27
C LYS A 159 14.13 -10.38 11.97
N ARG A 160 12.98 -11.04 12.03
CA ARG A 160 12.85 -12.35 12.68
C ARG A 160 13.53 -13.46 11.89
N GLY A 161 13.35 -13.50 10.58
CA GLY A 161 14.03 -14.50 9.73
C GLY A 161 15.56 -14.34 9.63
N ALA A 162 16.09 -13.15 9.96
CA ALA A 162 17.54 -12.89 9.92
C ALA A 162 18.28 -13.32 11.20
N LEU A 163 17.56 -13.61 12.30
CA LEU A 163 18.15 -14.02 13.58
C LEU A 163 18.39 -15.54 13.70
N GLU A 164 17.70 -16.36 12.88
CA GLU A 164 17.80 -17.83 12.96
C GLU A 164 18.73 -18.50 11.94
N GLY A 165 19.26 -17.75 10.96
CA GLY A 165 20.21 -18.26 9.97
C GLY A 165 21.46 -17.40 9.89
N GLY A 166 22.47 -17.73 10.65
CA GLY A 166 23.76 -17.07 10.62
C GLY A 166 24.34 -16.98 9.20
N MET A 167 25.02 -15.87 8.91
CA MET A 167 25.94 -15.67 7.78
C MET A 167 25.36 -15.24 6.42
N MET A 168 24.32 -14.39 6.35
CA MET A 168 24.24 -13.49 5.20
C MET A 168 23.63 -12.17 5.65
N ASN A 169 24.48 -11.25 6.03
CA ASN A 169 24.17 -9.83 6.19
C ASN A 169 23.92 -9.21 4.78
N ASN A 170 23.01 -9.80 4.03
CA ASN A 170 22.54 -9.25 2.78
C ASN A 170 21.54 -8.16 3.15
N SER A 171 22.02 -6.91 3.19
CA SER A 171 21.18 -5.74 3.22
C SER A 171 20.18 -5.87 2.05
N SER A 172 18.96 -6.32 2.37
CA SER A 172 17.90 -6.43 1.37
C SER A 172 17.75 -5.06 0.72
N TYR A 173 17.84 -5.01 -0.60
CA TYR A 173 17.66 -3.78 -1.34
C TYR A 173 16.28 -3.19 -0.98
N GLU A 174 16.31 -1.97 -0.48
CA GLU A 174 15.13 -1.17 -0.24
C GLU A 174 15.28 0.12 -1.02
N GLY A 175 14.40 0.34 -1.98
CA GLY A 175 14.49 1.48 -2.87
C GLY A 175 13.16 1.92 -3.42
N VAL A 176 13.23 2.99 -4.16
CA VAL A 176 12.17 3.54 -4.98
C VAL A 176 12.42 3.16 -6.42
N ALA A 177 11.38 2.79 -7.14
CA ALA A 177 11.39 2.66 -8.58
C ALA A 177 10.28 3.52 -9.18
N ILE A 178 10.58 4.20 -10.28
CA ILE A 178 9.64 4.99 -11.07
C ILE A 178 9.72 4.50 -12.52
N SER A 179 8.58 4.27 -13.14
CA SER A 179 8.44 4.03 -14.57
C SER A 179 7.66 5.17 -15.21
N SER A 180 8.13 5.63 -16.35
CA SER A 180 7.49 6.67 -17.16
C SER A 180 7.54 6.31 -18.64
N GLU A 181 6.88 7.08 -19.50
CA GLU A 181 6.94 6.92 -20.95
C GLU A 181 8.36 7.12 -21.50
N LEU A 182 9.15 8.03 -20.89
CA LEU A 182 10.49 8.35 -21.37
C LEU A 182 11.56 7.45 -20.77
N ASP A 183 11.36 7.01 -19.54
CA ASP A 183 12.30 6.16 -18.83
C ASP A 183 11.55 4.97 -18.22
N PRO A 184 11.68 3.79 -18.83
CA PRO A 184 10.95 2.59 -18.40
C PRO A 184 11.22 2.17 -16.97
N TYR A 185 12.40 2.49 -16.41
CA TYR A 185 12.79 2.05 -15.09
C TYR A 185 13.94 2.85 -14.48
N THR A 186 13.60 3.81 -13.65
CA THR A 186 14.56 4.57 -12.83
C THR A 186 14.48 4.10 -11.39
N THR A 187 15.61 3.90 -10.73
CA THR A 187 15.64 3.45 -9.33
C THR A 187 16.60 4.27 -8.48
N SER A 188 16.26 4.39 -7.20
CA SER A 188 17.11 5.02 -6.20
C SER A 188 16.97 4.31 -4.86
N ARG A 189 18.09 4.16 -4.14
CA ARG A 189 18.04 3.71 -2.75
C ARG A 189 17.39 4.78 -1.89
N LEU A 190 16.54 4.39 -0.93
CA LEU A 190 15.88 5.36 -0.04
C LEU A 190 16.87 6.32 0.61
N ALA A 191 17.98 5.80 1.12
CA ALA A 191 19.00 6.59 1.80
C ALA A 191 19.81 7.53 0.88
N SER A 192 19.64 7.41 -0.44
CA SER A 192 20.35 8.22 -1.45
C SER A 192 19.43 9.26 -2.11
N ILE A 193 18.21 9.41 -1.62
CA ILE A 193 17.28 10.45 -2.10
C ILE A 193 17.54 11.72 -1.29
N ASP A 194 18.44 12.55 -1.78
CA ASP A 194 18.81 13.82 -1.14
C ASP A 194 18.02 15.01 -1.72
N GLU A 195 17.53 14.85 -2.96
CA GLU A 195 16.71 15.83 -3.67
C GLU A 195 15.42 15.18 -4.18
N PRO A 196 14.32 15.94 -4.38
CA PRO A 196 13.10 15.45 -4.99
C PRO A 196 13.35 14.86 -6.37
N LEU A 197 12.88 13.65 -6.61
CA LEU A 197 12.78 13.05 -7.94
C LEU A 197 11.36 13.28 -8.44
N GLU A 198 11.20 13.96 -9.57
CA GLU A 198 9.88 14.24 -10.15
C GLU A 198 9.89 13.94 -11.65
N VAL A 199 8.83 13.28 -12.12
CA VAL A 199 8.65 12.89 -13.52
C VAL A 199 7.21 13.08 -13.95
N LEU A 200 6.98 13.89 -14.99
CA LEU A 200 5.68 14.00 -15.65
C LEU A 200 5.54 12.89 -16.68
N SER A 201 4.46 12.12 -16.59
CA SER A 201 4.15 11.04 -17.52
C SER A 201 2.65 10.82 -17.62
N ARG A 202 2.16 10.42 -18.80
CA ARG A 202 0.75 10.06 -19.00
C ARG A 202 0.43 8.73 -18.36
N SER A 203 1.34 7.78 -18.45
CA SER A 203 1.23 6.46 -17.83
C SER A 203 2.45 6.20 -16.95
N GLY A 204 2.49 5.06 -16.31
CA GLY A 204 3.62 4.65 -15.49
C GLY A 204 3.21 4.23 -14.09
N TRP A 205 4.19 4.12 -13.24
CA TRP A 205 4.00 3.73 -11.84
C TRP A 205 5.16 4.19 -10.97
N VAL A 206 4.93 4.21 -9.67
CA VAL A 206 5.95 4.45 -8.65
C VAL A 206 5.81 3.41 -7.56
N ALA A 207 6.93 2.83 -7.10
CA ALA A 207 6.92 1.72 -6.16
C ALA A 207 8.00 1.81 -5.09
N PHE A 208 7.66 1.41 -3.84
CA PHE A 208 8.65 0.95 -2.88
C PHE A 208 8.96 -0.52 -3.14
N VAL A 209 10.21 -0.79 -3.46
CA VAL A 209 10.72 -2.10 -3.83
C VAL A 209 11.47 -2.70 -2.66
N GLN A 210 11.11 -3.92 -2.26
CA GLN A 210 11.79 -4.76 -1.28
C GLN A 210 12.29 -6.03 -1.97
N LYS A 211 12.99 -6.88 -1.25
CA LYS A 211 13.59 -8.10 -1.84
C LYS A 211 12.58 -9.01 -2.55
N TYR A 212 11.47 -9.34 -1.90
CA TYR A 212 10.48 -10.31 -2.42
C TYR A 212 9.13 -9.71 -2.72
N PHE A 213 8.81 -8.58 -2.11
CA PHE A 213 7.53 -7.91 -2.17
C PHE A 213 7.69 -6.45 -2.54
N PHE A 214 6.63 -5.84 -3.02
CA PHE A 214 6.61 -4.41 -3.25
C PHE A 214 5.18 -3.86 -3.17
N ALA A 215 5.08 -2.55 -3.06
CA ALA A 215 3.85 -1.84 -3.26
C ALA A 215 4.06 -0.76 -4.32
N ALA A 216 3.15 -0.72 -5.29
CA ALA A 216 3.20 0.22 -6.41
C ALA A 216 1.89 0.99 -6.53
N ILE A 217 1.98 2.27 -6.83
CA ILE A 217 0.85 3.09 -7.27
C ILE A 217 0.95 3.23 -8.79
N ILE A 218 -0.10 2.79 -9.49
CA ILE A 218 -0.12 2.66 -10.94
C ILE A 218 -1.03 3.72 -11.53
N GLY A 219 -0.53 4.50 -12.49
CA GLY A 219 -1.31 5.44 -13.28
C GLY A 219 -2.06 4.76 -14.42
N SER A 220 -3.06 5.45 -14.94
CA SER A 220 -3.77 5.07 -16.17
C SER A 220 -3.33 5.96 -17.35
N ASP A 221 -3.65 5.56 -18.57
CA ASP A 221 -3.33 6.34 -19.76
C ASP A 221 -4.24 7.57 -19.97
N ASP A 222 -5.24 7.74 -19.09
CA ASP A 222 -6.25 8.80 -19.22
C ASP A 222 -5.78 10.16 -18.71
N TYR A 223 -4.75 10.18 -17.84
CA TYR A 223 -4.32 11.38 -17.13
C TYR A 223 -2.81 11.62 -17.27
N ILE A 224 -2.40 12.84 -16.95
CA ILE A 224 -0.99 13.19 -16.77
C ILE A 224 -0.71 13.17 -15.27
N TYR A 225 0.29 12.40 -14.89
CA TYR A 225 0.74 12.23 -13.51
C TYR A 225 2.06 12.94 -13.30
N ASN A 226 2.20 13.65 -12.20
CA ASN A 226 3.50 14.03 -11.68
C ASN A 226 3.93 12.98 -10.64
N TYR A 227 4.69 11.99 -11.05
CA TYR A 227 5.29 11.00 -10.16
C TYR A 227 6.42 11.64 -9.36
N TYR A 228 6.49 11.32 -8.07
CA TYR A 228 7.53 11.86 -7.21
C TYR A 228 8.09 10.83 -6.22
N ALA A 229 9.36 11.03 -5.85
CA ALA A 229 9.96 10.45 -4.67
C ALA A 229 10.71 11.56 -3.91
N LEU A 230 10.34 11.78 -2.67
CA LEU A 230 10.84 12.89 -1.87
C LEU A 230 11.86 12.40 -0.84
N PRO A 231 12.88 13.20 -0.53
CA PRO A 231 13.80 12.93 0.54
C PRO A 231 13.08 12.82 1.89
N LYS A 232 13.78 12.29 2.87
CA LYS A 232 13.20 12.09 4.20
C LYS A 232 12.84 13.42 4.84
N GLU A 233 11.54 13.61 5.08
CA GLU A 233 11.02 14.78 5.77
C GLU A 233 10.08 14.34 6.91
N SER A 234 10.19 14.97 8.07
CA SER A 234 9.38 14.63 9.26
C SER A 234 9.41 13.14 9.63
N GLY A 235 10.54 12.47 9.37
CA GLY A 235 10.73 11.05 9.65
C GLY A 235 10.26 10.10 8.56
N PHE A 236 9.68 10.58 7.45
CA PHE A 236 9.15 9.75 6.37
C PHE A 236 9.80 10.05 5.02
N TYR A 237 10.08 8.99 4.26
CA TYR A 237 10.17 9.02 2.82
C TYR A 237 8.77 9.00 2.24
N ARG A 238 8.53 9.82 1.23
CA ARG A 238 7.23 9.92 0.55
C ARG A 238 7.43 9.68 -0.93
N MET A 239 6.60 8.85 -1.52
CA MET A 239 6.53 8.66 -2.95
C MET A 239 5.10 8.49 -3.40
N GLY A 240 4.82 8.86 -4.61
CA GLY A 240 3.46 8.81 -5.14
C GLY A 240 3.33 9.59 -6.42
N TYR A 241 2.12 10.07 -6.65
CA TYR A 241 1.85 11.02 -7.72
C TYR A 241 0.79 12.04 -7.32
N THR A 242 0.77 13.15 -8.07
CA THR A 242 -0.38 14.04 -8.19
C THR A 242 -0.92 13.97 -9.62
N VAL A 243 -2.23 14.14 -9.77
CA VAL A 243 -2.90 14.14 -11.08
C VAL A 243 -3.15 15.57 -11.52
N GLU A 244 -2.71 15.88 -12.74
CA GLU A 244 -2.94 17.15 -13.40
C GLU A 244 -4.24 17.09 -14.23
N GLY A 245 -4.97 18.18 -14.26
CA GLY A 245 -6.05 18.39 -15.22
C GLY A 245 -7.30 17.52 -15.05
N LEU A 246 -7.65 17.15 -13.81
CA LEU A 246 -8.93 16.49 -13.55
C LEU A 246 -10.07 17.41 -14.04
N SER A 247 -10.83 16.94 -15.01
CA SER A 247 -11.99 17.65 -15.53
C SER A 247 -13.22 17.36 -14.68
N LEU A 248 -14.00 18.40 -14.42
CA LEU A 248 -15.33 18.27 -13.85
C LEU A 248 -16.28 17.63 -14.88
N ASN A 249 -16.66 16.39 -14.67
CA ASN A 249 -17.83 15.82 -15.30
C ASN A 249 -19.02 15.96 -14.33
N ASN A 250 -19.99 16.83 -14.69
CA ASN A 250 -21.27 16.93 -14.01
C ASN A 250 -21.22 17.20 -12.48
N PHE A 251 -20.42 18.17 -12.04
CA PHE A 251 -20.36 18.61 -10.64
C PHE A 251 -19.72 17.64 -9.64
N THR A 252 -19.16 16.52 -10.08
CA THR A 252 -18.44 15.59 -9.20
C THR A 252 -17.00 15.45 -9.67
N TYR A 253 -16.06 15.70 -8.76
CA TYR A 253 -14.65 15.33 -8.94
C TYR A 253 -14.48 13.91 -8.45
N GLY A 254 -13.82 13.08 -9.25
CA GLY A 254 -13.48 11.74 -8.84
C GLY A 254 -12.24 11.23 -9.53
N HIS A 255 -11.40 10.49 -8.80
CA HIS A 255 -10.25 9.81 -9.35
C HIS A 255 -10.05 8.44 -8.69
N GLU A 256 -9.78 7.43 -9.53
CA GLU A 256 -9.45 6.09 -9.07
C GLU A 256 -7.94 5.89 -9.03
N HIS A 257 -7.44 5.51 -7.88
CA HIS A 257 -6.06 5.15 -7.67
C HIS A 257 -5.92 3.62 -7.65
N ARG A 258 -4.98 3.09 -8.41
CA ARG A 258 -4.67 1.68 -8.46
C ARG A 258 -3.44 1.40 -7.60
N LEU A 259 -3.62 0.61 -6.54
CA LEU A 259 -2.55 0.23 -5.61
C LEU A 259 -2.31 -1.27 -5.71
N PHE A 260 -1.12 -1.67 -6.13
CA PHE A 260 -0.67 -3.05 -6.10
C PHE A 260 0.10 -3.32 -4.81
N ILE A 261 -0.20 -4.43 -4.11
CA ILE A 261 0.51 -4.88 -2.92
C ILE A 261 0.74 -6.38 -3.05
N GLY A 262 1.95 -6.81 -3.38
CA GLY A 262 2.11 -8.23 -3.67
C GLY A 262 3.54 -8.71 -3.85
N PRO A 263 3.67 -10.00 -4.18
CA PRO A 263 4.95 -10.63 -4.48
C PRO A 263 5.46 -10.22 -5.88
N LYS A 264 6.76 -10.33 -6.07
CA LYS A 264 7.42 -10.09 -7.35
C LYS A 264 7.30 -11.31 -8.28
N ILE A 265 6.09 -11.61 -8.75
CA ILE A 265 5.82 -12.72 -9.68
C ILE A 265 5.67 -12.15 -11.09
N ARG A 266 6.63 -12.44 -11.97
CA ARG A 266 6.73 -11.85 -13.32
C ARG A 266 5.43 -11.94 -14.14
N LYS A 267 4.79 -13.09 -14.16
CA LYS A 267 3.56 -13.30 -14.91
C LYS A 267 2.45 -12.34 -14.47
N ASP A 268 2.31 -12.14 -13.17
CA ASP A 268 1.26 -11.30 -12.62
C ASP A 268 1.52 -9.81 -12.88
N LEU A 269 2.80 -9.40 -13.01
CA LEU A 269 3.19 -8.02 -13.18
C LEU A 269 3.09 -7.51 -14.62
N ILE A 270 3.45 -8.34 -15.61
CA ILE A 270 3.37 -7.98 -17.04
C ILE A 270 1.95 -7.57 -17.44
N GLU A 271 0.93 -8.21 -16.87
CA GLU A 271 -0.47 -7.95 -17.18
C GLU A 271 -1.04 -6.69 -16.49
N ARG A 272 -0.30 -6.06 -15.57
CA ARG A 272 -0.82 -4.99 -14.68
C ARG A 272 -0.47 -3.59 -15.14
N ALA A 273 0.79 -3.39 -15.48
CA ALA A 273 1.27 -2.13 -16.00
C ALA A 273 2.52 -2.37 -16.85
N GLN A 274 2.71 -1.52 -17.85
CA GLN A 274 3.90 -1.55 -18.69
C GLN A 274 5.16 -1.41 -17.83
N ASN A 275 6.13 -2.27 -18.04
CA ASN A 275 7.42 -2.29 -17.35
C ASN A 275 7.36 -2.61 -15.83
N LEU A 276 6.21 -3.03 -15.29
CA LEU A 276 6.10 -3.36 -13.86
C LEU A 276 6.93 -4.60 -13.50
N GLU A 277 7.12 -5.53 -14.44
CA GLU A 277 7.98 -6.70 -14.31
C GLU A 277 9.46 -6.33 -14.12
N LEU A 278 9.90 -5.15 -14.54
CA LEU A 278 11.27 -4.67 -14.32
C LEU A 278 11.58 -4.46 -12.82
N ALA A 279 10.55 -4.32 -11.98
CA ALA A 279 10.71 -4.29 -10.52
C ALA A 279 11.28 -5.61 -9.95
N ILE A 280 11.25 -6.71 -10.72
CA ILE A 280 11.77 -8.02 -10.32
C ILE A 280 13.30 -8.07 -10.43
N ASP A 281 13.87 -7.47 -11.48
CA ASP A 281 15.26 -7.69 -11.87
C ASP A 281 16.31 -6.98 -10.99
N MET A 282 15.88 -6.14 -10.05
CA MET A 282 16.76 -5.27 -9.26
C MET A 282 17.42 -5.92 -8.03
N GLY A 283 17.24 -7.19 -7.76
CA GLY A 283 17.76 -7.76 -6.49
C GLY A 283 18.90 -8.74 -6.62
N TRP A 284 19.08 -9.41 -7.78
CA TRP A 284 19.96 -10.57 -7.86
C TRP A 284 20.88 -10.65 -9.08
N PHE A 285 20.51 -10.09 -10.23
CA PHE A 285 21.19 -10.40 -11.50
C PHE A 285 22.15 -9.35 -12.06
N TRP A 286 22.16 -8.11 -11.58
CA TRP A 286 23.09 -7.11 -12.14
C TRP A 286 24.57 -7.47 -11.95
N PHE A 287 24.86 -8.40 -11.06
CA PHE A 287 26.20 -8.87 -10.73
C PHE A 287 26.63 -10.08 -11.59
N LEU A 288 25.74 -10.61 -12.45
CA LEU A 288 26.01 -11.72 -13.35
C LEU A 288 26.00 -11.34 -14.85
N ALA A 289 25.83 -10.05 -15.19
CA ALA A 289 25.89 -9.53 -16.57
C ALA A 289 27.25 -8.93 -16.89
#